data_c381920eb6a54926f3cbd4fb30a0828b
#
_entry.id   c381920eb6a54926f3cbd4fb30a0828b
#
_cell.length_a   1.000
_cell.length_b   1.000
_cell.length_c   1.000
_cell.angle_alpha   90.00
_cell.angle_beta   90.00
_cell.angle_gamma   90.00
#
_symmetry.space_group_name_H-M   'P 1'
#
loop_
_entity.id
_entity.type
_entity.pdbx_description
1 polymer ?
#
loop_
_entity_poly.entity_id
_entity_poly.type
_entity_poly.pdbx_seq_one_letter_code
_entity_poly.pdbx_strand_id
1 'polypeptide(L)'
;MKIFKFGGTLLATSSLREKIIHWLKSWNQEKIIVVCSAMGRNGFPYATDTLLKLIEEGKLSEKEIARFISVGEIISSLLFTSDCIKNGLNATSLSPLEL
;
A
#
# COMPACT_ATOMS: atom_id res chain seq x y z
N MET A 1 3.16 3.92 20.34
CA MET A 1 2.68 3.47 19.02
C MET A 1 2.76 4.62 18.03
N LYS A 2 3.22 4.34 16.84
CA LYS A 2 3.32 5.32 15.76
C LYS A 2 2.46 4.88 14.57
N ILE A 3 1.87 5.84 13.87
CA ILE A 3 1.10 5.59 12.66
C ILE A 3 1.69 6.43 11.54
N PHE A 4 2.09 5.78 10.45
CA PHE A 4 2.64 6.45 9.28
C PHE A 4 1.81 6.13 8.06
N LYS A 5 1.64 7.09 7.18
CA LYS A 5 0.98 6.90 5.90
C LYS A 5 1.97 7.20 4.78
N PHE A 6 2.10 6.28 3.84
CA PHE A 6 2.97 6.46 2.66
C PHE A 6 2.13 6.46 1.38
N GLY A 7 2.34 7.48 0.57
CA GLY A 7 1.67 7.61 -0.72
C GLY A 7 2.22 6.67 -1.78
N GLY A 8 1.51 6.55 -2.88
CA GLY A 8 1.85 5.63 -3.95
C GLY A 8 3.21 5.89 -4.59
N THR A 9 3.62 7.15 -4.70
CA THR A 9 4.91 7.52 -5.28
C THR A 9 6.07 6.98 -4.43
N LEU A 10 5.96 7.04 -3.11
CA LEU A 10 6.99 6.53 -2.20
C LEU A 10 7.06 5.01 -2.18
N LEU A 11 6.00 4.34 -2.55
CA LEU A 11 5.92 2.88 -2.53
C LEU A 11 6.14 2.25 -3.91
N ALA A 12 6.34 3.07 -4.93
CA ALA A 12 6.29 2.64 -6.33
C ALA A 12 7.37 1.65 -6.73
N THR A 13 8.57 1.75 -6.16
CA THR A 13 9.69 0.88 -6.51
C THR A 13 10.24 0.17 -5.28
N SER A 14 10.89 -0.98 -5.49
CA SER A 14 11.52 -1.71 -4.38
C SER A 14 12.61 -0.88 -3.71
N SER A 15 13.35 -0.08 -4.47
CA SER A 15 14.38 0.80 -3.94
C SER A 15 13.80 1.83 -2.97
N LEU A 16 12.69 2.47 -3.33
CA LEU A 16 12.01 3.43 -2.47
C LEU A 16 11.46 2.76 -1.22
N ARG A 17 10.85 1.58 -1.37
CA ARG A 17 10.32 0.82 -0.23
C ARG A 17 11.43 0.41 0.74
N GLU A 18 12.61 0.03 0.23
CA GLU A 18 13.75 -0.31 1.08
C GLU A 18 14.23 0.89 1.89
N LYS A 19 14.22 2.09 1.31
CA LYS A 19 14.57 3.31 2.05
C LYS A 19 13.59 3.57 3.19
N ILE A 20 12.31 3.37 2.95
CA ILE A 20 11.28 3.51 4.00
C ILE A 20 11.52 2.49 5.10
N ILE A 21 11.79 1.24 4.74
CA ILE A 21 12.02 0.17 5.71
C ILE A 21 13.25 0.47 6.56
N HIS A 22 14.32 0.96 5.94
CA HIS A 22 15.52 1.36 6.68
C HIS A 22 15.20 2.47 7.68
N TRP A 23 14.41 3.43 7.27
CA TRP A 23 13.95 4.50 8.16
C TRP A 23 13.07 3.97 9.29
N LEU A 24 12.16 3.04 8.99
CA LEU A 24 11.30 2.42 10.01
C LEU A 24 12.11 1.69 11.08
N LYS A 25 13.24 1.09 10.71
CA LYS A 25 14.13 0.42 11.67
C LYS A 25 14.69 1.38 12.71
N SER A 26 14.78 2.67 12.41
CA SER A 26 15.24 3.67 13.38
C SER A 26 14.25 3.87 14.53
N TRP A 27 13.00 3.42 14.36
CA TRP A 27 11.96 3.47 15.38
C TRP A 27 11.94 2.17 16.20
N ASN A 28 13.12 1.64 16.47
CA ASN A 28 13.30 0.39 17.20
C ASN A 28 12.46 0.34 18.48
N GLN A 29 11.78 -0.80 18.70
CA GLN A 29 10.92 -1.07 19.86
C GLN A 29 9.60 -0.29 19.89
N GLU A 30 9.31 0.53 18.91
CA GLU A 30 7.99 1.12 18.76
C GLU A 30 7.07 0.16 18.02
N LYS A 31 5.80 0.12 18.44
CA LYS A 31 4.77 -0.52 17.64
C LYS A 31 4.35 0.45 16.55
N ILE A 32 4.42 0.02 15.31
CA ILE A 32 4.17 0.88 14.15
C ILE A 32 3.03 0.31 13.33
N ILE A 33 2.10 1.19 12.95
CA ILE A 33 1.06 0.90 11.97
C ILE A 33 1.39 1.71 10.72
N VAL A 34 1.46 1.04 9.57
CA VAL A 34 1.71 1.68 8.29
C VAL A 34 0.47 1.59 7.42
N VAL A 35 0.04 2.71 6.89
CA VAL A 35 -1.06 2.78 5.93
C VAL A 35 -0.46 3.01 4.55
N CYS A 36 -0.71 2.09 3.63
CA CYS A 36 -0.15 2.13 2.28
C CYS A 36 -1.21 2.53 1.26
N SER A 37 -0.89 3.51 0.42
CA SER A 37 -1.69 3.81 -0.77
C SER A 37 -1.33 2.87 -1.91
N ALA A 38 -2.18 2.79 -2.93
CA ALA A 38 -1.87 2.05 -4.15
C ALA A 38 -0.56 2.55 -4.75
N MET A 39 0.28 1.62 -5.24
CA MET A 39 1.62 1.95 -5.71
C MET A 39 1.61 2.70 -7.03
N GLY A 40 2.44 3.74 -7.09
CA GLY A 40 2.71 4.48 -8.30
C GLY A 40 1.65 5.51 -8.64
N ARG A 41 1.71 5.95 -9.88
CA ARG A 41 0.79 6.91 -10.47
C ARG A 41 0.36 6.41 -11.83
N ASN A 42 -0.26 7.26 -12.61
CA ASN A 42 -0.73 6.93 -13.96
C ASN A 42 0.32 6.13 -14.73
N GLY A 43 -0.09 4.98 -15.26
CA GLY A 43 0.80 4.06 -15.96
C GLY A 43 1.31 2.89 -15.14
N PHE A 44 1.28 2.97 -13.82
CA PHE A 44 1.61 1.82 -12.97
C PHE A 44 0.40 0.86 -12.91
N PRO A 45 0.63 -0.47 -12.92
CA PRO A 45 -0.45 -1.46 -13.07
C PRO A 45 -1.55 -1.38 -12.03
N TYR A 46 -1.20 -1.05 -10.79
CA TYR A 46 -2.14 -1.07 -9.67
C TYR A 46 -2.39 0.31 -9.07
N ALA A 47 -1.95 1.36 -9.76
CA ALA A 47 -2.25 2.72 -9.33
C ALA A 47 -3.75 3.01 -9.45
N THR A 48 -4.28 3.83 -8.57
CA THR A 48 -5.70 4.18 -8.57
C THR A 48 -6.16 4.69 -9.93
N ASP A 49 -5.38 5.56 -10.58
CA ASP A 49 -5.70 6.09 -11.89
C ASP A 49 -5.80 5.00 -12.97
N THR A 50 -4.89 4.02 -12.89
CA THR A 50 -4.88 2.89 -13.83
C THR A 50 -6.11 2.02 -13.65
N LEU A 51 -6.47 1.73 -12.41
CA LEU A 51 -7.64 0.93 -12.10
C LEU A 51 -8.93 1.63 -12.51
N LEU A 52 -9.04 2.93 -12.26
CA LEU A 52 -10.22 3.70 -12.66
C LEU A 52 -10.45 3.67 -14.16
N LYS A 53 -9.38 3.65 -14.97
CA LYS A 53 -9.51 3.55 -16.41
C LYS A 53 -10.12 2.24 -16.88
N LEU A 54 -9.94 1.16 -16.14
CA LEU A 54 -10.52 -0.14 -16.49
C LEU A 54 -12.03 -0.14 -16.40
N ILE A 55 -12.62 0.73 -15.59
CA ILE A 55 -14.05 0.77 -15.33
C ILE A 55 -14.68 2.10 -15.79
N GLU A 56 -13.96 2.89 -16.58
CA GLU A 56 -14.37 4.23 -17.01
C GLU A 56 -15.72 4.22 -17.72
N GLU A 57 -15.99 3.22 -18.55
CA GLU A 57 -17.26 3.05 -19.24
C GLU A 57 -18.23 2.10 -18.55
N GLY A 58 -17.86 1.65 -17.36
CA GLY A 58 -18.67 0.75 -16.57
C GLY A 58 -19.81 1.45 -15.88
N LYS A 59 -20.70 0.66 -15.30
CA LYS A 59 -21.89 1.15 -14.61
C LYS A 59 -21.95 0.70 -13.15
N LEU A 60 -20.78 0.65 -12.52
CA LEU A 60 -20.71 0.29 -11.11
C LEU A 60 -21.19 1.45 -10.23
N SER A 61 -21.79 1.10 -9.10
CA SER A 61 -22.12 2.08 -8.07
C SER A 61 -20.84 2.65 -7.45
N GLU A 62 -20.96 3.79 -6.76
CA GLU A 62 -19.83 4.39 -6.05
C GLU A 62 -19.21 3.41 -5.05
N LYS A 63 -20.06 2.64 -4.36
CA LYS A 63 -19.62 1.64 -3.39
C LYS A 63 -18.80 0.53 -4.06
N GLU A 64 -19.21 0.09 -5.23
CA GLU A 64 -18.50 -0.93 -5.98
C GLU A 64 -17.20 -0.40 -6.56
N ILE A 65 -17.19 0.85 -7.03
CA ILE A 65 -15.97 1.50 -7.49
C ILE A 65 -14.95 1.58 -6.36
N ALA A 66 -15.38 2.02 -5.16
CA ALA A 66 -14.50 2.08 -3.99
C ALA A 66 -13.90 0.70 -3.67
N ARG A 67 -14.72 -0.34 -3.75
CA ARG A 67 -14.27 -1.72 -3.53
C ARG A 67 -13.26 -2.16 -4.59
N PHE A 68 -13.48 -1.79 -5.83
CA PHE A 68 -12.58 -2.11 -6.94
C PHE A 68 -11.22 -1.44 -6.78
N ILE A 69 -11.19 -0.14 -6.53
CA ILE A 69 -9.90 0.58 -6.40
C ILE A 69 -9.14 0.20 -5.13
N SER A 70 -9.82 -0.32 -4.11
CA SER A 70 -9.15 -0.80 -2.90
C SER A 70 -8.21 -1.98 -3.16
N VAL A 71 -8.38 -2.68 -4.28
CA VAL A 71 -7.52 -3.80 -4.66
C VAL A 71 -6.06 -3.33 -4.79
N GLY A 72 -5.84 -2.14 -5.36
CA GLY A 72 -4.48 -1.58 -5.47
C GLY A 72 -3.85 -1.34 -4.11
N GLU A 73 -4.62 -0.88 -3.15
CA GLU A 73 -4.14 -0.66 -1.77
C GLU A 73 -3.81 -1.98 -1.07
N ILE A 74 -4.62 -3.01 -1.29
CA ILE A 74 -4.37 -4.35 -0.75
C ILE A 74 -3.07 -4.92 -1.30
N ILE A 75 -2.87 -4.83 -2.61
CA ILE A 75 -1.64 -5.29 -3.26
C ILE A 75 -0.44 -4.54 -2.68
N SER A 76 -0.53 -3.23 -2.57
CA SER A 76 0.52 -2.38 -2.02
C SER A 76 0.89 -2.79 -0.59
N SER A 77 -0.10 -2.99 0.26
CA SER A 77 0.10 -3.42 1.64
C SER A 77 0.82 -4.76 1.73
N LEU A 78 0.43 -5.72 0.92
CA LEU A 78 1.03 -7.05 0.93
C LEU A 78 2.46 -7.04 0.38
N LEU A 79 2.73 -6.28 -0.68
CA LEU A 79 4.07 -6.15 -1.21
C LEU A 79 5.00 -5.47 -0.20
N PHE A 80 4.50 -4.41 0.46
CA PHE A 80 5.28 -3.75 1.50
C PHE A 80 5.56 -4.67 2.69
N THR A 81 4.57 -5.44 3.10
CA THR A 81 4.72 -6.43 4.17
C THR A 81 5.81 -7.45 3.80
N SER A 82 5.77 -7.95 2.57
CA SER A 82 6.77 -8.89 2.07
C SER A 82 8.18 -8.29 2.13
N ASP A 83 8.32 -7.04 1.69
CA ASP A 83 9.61 -6.35 1.74
C ASP A 83 10.08 -6.13 3.18
N CYS A 84 9.18 -5.82 4.10
CA CYS A 84 9.50 -5.67 5.52
C CYS A 84 10.06 -6.96 6.10
N ILE A 85 9.38 -8.07 5.86
CA ILE A 85 9.82 -9.39 6.35
C ILE A 85 11.18 -9.76 5.77
N LYS A 86 11.35 -9.52 4.48
CA LYS A 86 12.61 -9.78 3.78
C LYS A 86 13.78 -8.99 4.38
N ASN A 87 13.49 -7.82 4.93
CA ASN A 87 14.49 -6.96 5.55
C ASN A 87 14.58 -7.12 7.08
N GLY A 88 14.01 -8.16 7.62
CA GLY A 88 14.16 -8.51 9.03
C GLY A 88 13.16 -7.90 9.99
N LEU A 89 12.15 -7.21 9.50
CA LEU A 89 11.09 -6.68 10.36
C LEU A 89 10.00 -7.75 10.58
N ASN A 90 9.44 -7.74 11.79
CA ASN A 90 8.29 -8.59 12.10
C ASN A 90 7.03 -7.82 11.71
N ALA A 91 6.48 -8.15 10.54
CA ALA A 91 5.36 -7.43 9.97
C ALA A 91 4.25 -8.36 9.51
N THR A 92 3.03 -7.85 9.55
CA THR A 92 1.86 -8.55 9.02
C THR A 92 0.93 -7.52 8.38
N SER A 93 0.21 -7.93 7.35
CA SER A 93 -0.79 -7.10 6.70
C SER A 93 -2.16 -7.38 7.32
N LEU A 94 -2.93 -6.33 7.57
CA LEU A 94 -4.29 -6.44 8.10
C LEU A 94 -5.29 -6.07 7.01
N SER A 95 -6.37 -6.82 6.91
CA SER A 95 -7.49 -6.42 6.09
C SER A 95 -8.35 -5.40 6.86
N PRO A 96 -9.15 -4.56 6.15
CA PRO A 96 -10.06 -3.65 6.84
C PRO A 96 -11.02 -4.34 7.80
N LEU A 97 -11.33 -5.61 7.55
CA LEU A 97 -12.23 -6.40 8.42
C LEU A 97 -11.57 -6.84 9.73
N GLU A 98 -10.25 -6.76 9.81
CA GLU A 98 -9.48 -7.18 10.99
C GLU A 98 -9.15 -6.00 11.91
N LEU A 99 -9.48 -4.81 11.48
CA LEU A 99 -9.31 -3.60 12.27
C LEU A 99 -10.57 -3.33 13.12
#